data_e2d09c8a09490ac86ace3e30dd14cec6
#
_entry.id   e2d09c8a09490ac86ace3e30dd14cec6
#
_cell.length_a   1.000
_cell.length_b   1.000
_cell.length_c   1.000
_cell.angle_alpha   90.00
_cell.angle_beta   90.00
_cell.angle_gamma   90.00
#
_symmetry.space_group_name_H-M   'P 1'
#
loop_
_entity.id
_entity.type
_entity.pdbx_description
1 polymer ?
#
loop_
_entity_poly.entity_id
_entity_poly.type
_entity_poly.pdbx_seq_one_letter_code
_entity_poly.pdbx_strand_id
1 'polypeptide(L)'
;MRRAGKIDLGETATGAAVRAGRARLLLLAADASENARKRAEGYLYGHRTLLVPLPYDKAQLSQLLGKTGCSMAACTDFGLSSAFLAALAEAAPDEYGQLAGEMERRADKAARRKAAEIGRAHV
;
A
#
# COMPACT_ATOMS: atom_id res chain seq x y z
N MET A 1 -8.10 5.10 -10.21
CA MET A 1 -7.17 4.50 -9.26
C MET A 1 -7.51 3.06 -8.87
N ARG A 2 -8.75 2.78 -8.58
CA ARG A 2 -9.17 1.43 -8.23
C ARG A 2 -9.08 0.49 -9.43
N ARG A 3 -8.29 -0.56 -9.30
CA ARG A 3 -8.18 -1.60 -10.31
C ARG A 3 -8.46 -2.95 -9.69
N ALA A 4 -9.10 -3.83 -10.43
CA ALA A 4 -9.46 -5.15 -9.94
C ALA A 4 -8.23 -5.91 -9.43
N GLY A 5 -8.29 -6.35 -8.19
CA GLY A 5 -7.26 -7.18 -7.58
C GLY A 5 -6.00 -6.47 -7.10
N LYS A 6 -5.91 -5.14 -7.25
CA LYS A 6 -4.71 -4.40 -6.84
C LYS A 6 -4.88 -3.57 -5.56
N ILE A 7 -6.11 -3.26 -5.20
CA ILE A 7 -6.43 -2.49 -3.99
C ILE A 7 -7.55 -3.19 -3.25
N ASP A 8 -7.33 -3.46 -1.98
CA ASP A 8 -8.35 -3.98 -1.07
C ASP A 8 -8.81 -2.84 -0.17
N LEU A 9 -10.12 -2.58 -0.16
CA LEU A 9 -10.71 -1.43 0.51
C LEU A 9 -11.31 -1.82 1.84
N GLY A 10 -11.07 -0.98 2.85
CA GLY A 10 -11.65 -1.13 4.16
C GLY A 10 -10.80 -1.97 5.10
N GLU A 11 -11.17 -1.92 6.37
CA GLU A 11 -10.36 -2.51 7.45
C GLU A 11 -10.24 -4.03 7.34
N THR A 12 -11.35 -4.72 7.11
CA THR A 12 -11.36 -6.18 7.02
C THR A 12 -10.52 -6.69 5.87
N ALA A 13 -10.71 -6.11 4.68
CA ALA A 13 -9.97 -6.49 3.49
C ALA A 13 -8.49 -6.16 3.62
N THR A 14 -8.17 -5.01 4.22
CA THR A 14 -6.78 -4.60 4.47
C THR A 14 -6.08 -5.61 5.38
N GLY A 15 -6.72 -5.95 6.50
CA GLY A 15 -6.15 -6.91 7.44
C GLY A 15 -5.93 -8.28 6.80
N ALA A 16 -6.88 -8.74 6.00
CA ALA A 16 -6.76 -10.02 5.30
C ALA A 16 -5.59 -10.01 4.32
N ALA A 17 -5.43 -8.92 3.55
CA ALA A 17 -4.33 -8.79 2.59
C ALA A 17 -2.97 -8.79 3.29
N VAL A 18 -2.84 -8.08 4.41
CA VAL A 18 -1.58 -8.05 5.16
C VAL A 18 -1.26 -9.44 5.73
N ARG A 19 -2.22 -10.08 6.36
CA ARG A 19 -2.01 -11.42 6.96
C ARG A 19 -1.66 -12.47 5.91
N ALA A 20 -2.21 -12.34 4.71
CA ALA A 20 -1.90 -13.24 3.60
C ALA A 20 -0.55 -12.95 2.93
N GLY A 21 0.15 -11.90 3.34
CA GLY A 21 1.42 -11.52 2.76
C GLY A 21 1.31 -10.88 1.37
N ARG A 22 0.12 -10.44 0.98
CA ARG A 22 -0.11 -9.83 -0.33
C ARG A 22 0.04 -8.32 -0.34
N ALA A 23 -0.19 -7.67 0.81
CA ALA A 23 -0.17 -6.21 0.88
C ALA A 23 1.25 -5.67 0.77
N ARG A 24 1.45 -4.70 -0.11
CA ARG A 24 2.71 -3.97 -0.25
C ARG A 24 2.68 -2.67 0.53
N LEU A 25 1.52 -1.98 0.52
CA LEU A 25 1.27 -0.77 1.30
C LEU A 25 -0.01 -0.93 2.11
N LEU A 26 -0.01 -0.36 3.31
CA LEU A 26 -1.23 -0.11 4.06
C LEU A 26 -1.43 1.40 4.08
N LEU A 27 -2.50 1.87 3.45
CA LEU A 27 -2.83 3.29 3.36
C LEU A 27 -3.79 3.65 4.50
N LEU A 28 -3.45 4.66 5.27
CA LEU A 28 -4.24 5.07 6.43
C LEU A 28 -4.68 6.52 6.28
N ALA A 29 -5.98 6.78 6.40
CA ALA A 29 -6.54 8.13 6.27
C ALA A 29 -6.02 9.04 7.38
N ALA A 30 -5.88 10.33 7.08
CA ALA A 30 -5.33 11.32 8.02
C ALA A 30 -6.17 11.43 9.29
N ASP A 31 -7.49 11.26 9.17
CA ASP A 31 -8.43 11.34 10.30
C ASP A 31 -8.91 9.97 10.79
N ALA A 32 -8.15 8.92 10.52
CA ALA A 32 -8.45 7.59 11.04
C ALA A 32 -8.49 7.63 12.57
N SER A 33 -9.49 6.94 13.15
CA SER A 33 -9.61 6.88 14.60
C SER A 33 -8.39 6.21 15.22
N GLU A 34 -8.17 6.47 16.51
CA GLU A 34 -7.07 5.82 17.22
C GLU A 34 -7.22 4.30 17.20
N ASN A 35 -8.44 3.78 17.29
CA ASN A 35 -8.69 2.34 17.19
C ASN A 35 -8.31 1.80 15.81
N ALA A 36 -8.66 2.51 14.74
CA ALA A 36 -8.30 2.11 13.39
C ALA A 36 -6.78 2.11 13.21
N ARG A 37 -6.11 3.13 13.74
CA ARG A 37 -4.64 3.22 13.70
C ARG A 37 -3.99 2.05 14.44
N LYS A 38 -4.49 1.72 15.63
CA LYS A 38 -3.97 0.59 16.40
C LYS A 38 -4.17 -0.73 15.70
N ARG A 39 -5.32 -0.91 15.05
CA ARG A 39 -5.58 -2.13 14.26
C ARG A 39 -4.64 -2.23 13.06
N ALA A 40 -4.39 -1.10 12.39
CA ALA A 40 -3.45 -1.06 11.27
C ALA A 40 -2.05 -1.48 11.72
N GLU A 41 -1.58 -0.91 12.83
CA GLU A 41 -0.29 -1.27 13.41
C GLU A 41 -0.24 -2.75 13.80
N GLY A 42 -1.33 -3.27 14.36
CA GLY A 42 -1.44 -4.68 14.71
C GLY A 42 -1.35 -5.60 13.49
N TYR A 43 -1.98 -5.23 12.39
CA TYR A 43 -1.88 -6.00 11.15
C TYR A 43 -0.46 -6.05 10.63
N LEU A 44 0.30 -4.97 10.80
CA LEU A 44 1.67 -4.87 10.30
C LEU A 44 2.69 -5.67 11.10
N TYR A 45 2.34 -6.04 12.32
CA TYR A 45 3.25 -6.76 13.19
C TYR A 45 3.67 -8.09 12.54
N GLY A 46 4.97 -8.28 12.41
CA GLY A 46 5.52 -9.47 11.78
C GLY A 46 5.46 -9.48 10.26
N HIS A 47 5.02 -8.40 9.63
CA HIS A 47 4.93 -8.29 8.17
C HIS A 47 5.79 -7.14 7.65
N ARG A 48 6.14 -7.21 6.37
CA ARG A 48 7.02 -6.22 5.73
C ARG A 48 6.24 -5.11 5.01
N THR A 49 4.91 -5.15 5.07
CA THR A 49 4.06 -4.12 4.48
C THR A 49 4.41 -2.75 5.05
N LEU A 50 4.53 -1.75 4.19
CA LEU A 50 4.83 -0.38 4.61
C LEU A 50 3.54 0.35 4.99
N LEU A 51 3.56 1.02 6.14
CA LEU A 51 2.45 1.89 6.55
C LEU A 51 2.65 3.26 5.93
N VAL A 52 1.61 3.76 5.25
CA VAL A 52 1.64 5.06 4.59
C VAL A 52 0.52 5.92 5.18
N PRO A 53 0.84 6.85 6.10
CA PRO A 53 -0.15 7.83 6.55
C PRO A 53 -0.42 8.82 5.44
N LEU A 54 -1.69 8.91 5.02
CA LEU A 54 -2.08 9.74 3.89
C LEU A 54 -2.35 11.18 4.32
N PRO A 55 -2.17 12.15 3.41
CA PRO A 55 -2.60 13.53 3.67
C PRO A 55 -4.10 13.71 3.46
N TYR A 56 -4.82 12.64 3.08
CA TYR A 56 -6.25 12.67 2.78
C TYR A 56 -7.07 12.16 3.96
N ASP A 57 -8.22 12.81 4.22
CA ASP A 57 -9.15 12.32 5.23
C ASP A 57 -10.01 11.17 4.67
N LYS A 58 -10.87 10.59 5.53
CA LYS A 58 -11.73 9.47 5.13
C LYS A 58 -12.66 9.83 3.97
N ALA A 59 -13.19 11.06 3.97
CA ALA A 59 -14.07 11.49 2.90
C ALA A 59 -13.34 11.59 1.56
N GLN A 60 -12.14 12.18 1.57
CA GLN A 60 -11.32 12.30 0.38
C GLN A 60 -10.87 10.93 -0.13
N LEU A 61 -10.47 10.06 0.78
CA LEU A 61 -10.03 8.71 0.43
C LEU A 61 -11.19 7.90 -0.15
N SER A 62 -12.38 8.01 0.45
CA SER A 62 -13.58 7.34 -0.04
C SER A 62 -13.95 7.79 -1.45
N GLN A 63 -13.82 9.09 -1.71
CA GLN A 63 -14.10 9.66 -3.03
C GLN A 63 -13.10 9.13 -4.07
N LEU A 64 -11.81 9.09 -3.73
CA LEU A 64 -10.77 8.60 -4.63
C LEU A 64 -10.93 7.12 -4.94
N LEU A 65 -11.31 6.32 -3.94
CA LEU A 65 -11.40 4.88 -4.07
C LEU A 65 -12.79 4.38 -4.43
N GLY A 66 -13.78 5.25 -4.40
CA GLY A 66 -15.16 4.89 -4.76
C GLY A 66 -15.90 4.05 -3.72
N LYS A 67 -15.45 4.07 -2.46
CA LYS A 67 -16.11 3.35 -1.38
C LYS A 67 -16.25 4.24 -0.16
N THR A 68 -17.48 4.37 0.34
CA THR A 68 -17.82 5.21 1.49
C THR A 68 -17.28 4.63 2.80
N GLY A 69 -16.82 5.51 3.68
CA GLY A 69 -16.40 5.12 5.03
C GLY A 69 -15.06 4.40 5.12
N CYS A 70 -14.24 4.54 4.11
CA CYS A 70 -12.94 3.85 4.04
C CYS A 70 -11.89 4.63 4.83
N SER A 71 -11.39 4.05 5.93
CA SER A 71 -10.33 4.67 6.72
C SER A 71 -8.95 4.09 6.40
N MET A 72 -8.90 2.94 5.75
CA MET A 72 -7.66 2.31 5.32
C MET A 72 -7.88 1.46 4.08
N ALA A 73 -6.79 1.18 3.40
CA ALA A 73 -6.79 0.34 2.21
C ALA A 73 -5.44 -0.34 2.08
N ALA A 74 -5.38 -1.46 1.39
CA ALA A 74 -4.12 -2.14 1.09
C ALA A 74 -3.88 -2.11 -0.41
N CYS A 75 -2.67 -1.78 -0.81
CA CYS A 75 -2.23 -1.92 -2.20
C CYS A 75 -1.39 -3.19 -2.30
N THR A 76 -1.76 -4.08 -3.20
CA THR A 76 -1.12 -5.39 -3.33
C THR A 76 -0.18 -5.49 -4.53
N ASP A 77 -0.11 -4.46 -5.35
CA ASP A 77 0.72 -4.44 -6.55
C ASP A 77 1.95 -3.55 -6.34
N PHE A 78 3.15 -4.07 -6.63
CA PHE A 78 4.39 -3.31 -6.47
C PHE A 78 4.44 -2.09 -7.39
N GLY A 79 4.06 -2.24 -8.66
CA GLY A 79 4.10 -1.15 -9.61
C GLY A 79 3.19 0.01 -9.21
N LEU A 80 1.96 -0.32 -8.81
CA LEU A 80 0.99 0.69 -8.36
C LEU A 80 1.45 1.34 -7.06
N SER A 81 1.99 0.55 -6.13
CA SER A 81 2.50 1.06 -4.86
C SER A 81 3.66 2.04 -5.07
N SER A 82 4.59 1.70 -5.96
CA SER A 82 5.72 2.55 -6.29
C SER A 82 5.26 3.86 -6.93
N ALA A 83 4.35 3.79 -7.89
CA ALA A 83 3.81 4.97 -8.57
C ALA A 83 3.05 5.88 -7.59
N PHE A 84 2.28 5.29 -6.69
CA PHE A 84 1.52 6.03 -5.69
C PHE A 84 2.45 6.80 -4.75
N LEU A 85 3.47 6.13 -4.21
CA LEU A 85 4.41 6.77 -3.30
C LEU A 85 5.28 7.81 -4.02
N ALA A 86 5.63 7.58 -5.28
CA ALA A 86 6.37 8.56 -6.06
C ALA A 86 5.56 9.85 -6.21
N ALA A 87 4.26 9.74 -6.45
CA ALA A 87 3.37 10.90 -6.56
C ALA A 87 3.27 11.66 -5.23
N LEU A 88 3.16 10.94 -4.10
CA LEU A 88 3.15 11.55 -2.77
C LEU A 88 4.49 12.24 -2.47
N ALA A 89 5.60 11.63 -2.86
CA ALA A 89 6.93 12.20 -2.64
C ALA A 89 7.16 13.47 -3.46
N GLU A 90 6.56 13.58 -4.65
CA GLU A 90 6.61 14.82 -5.43
C GLU A 90 5.94 15.97 -4.67
N ALA A 91 4.81 15.71 -4.04
CA ALA A 91 4.07 16.72 -3.31
C ALA A 91 4.70 17.02 -1.93
N ALA A 92 5.29 16.03 -1.27
CA ALA A 92 5.85 16.16 0.06
C ALA A 92 7.10 15.27 0.21
N PRO A 93 8.23 15.68 -0.38
CA PRO A 93 9.45 14.85 -0.40
C PRO A 93 10.01 14.56 0.98
N ASP A 94 9.90 15.49 1.92
CA ASP A 94 10.40 15.29 3.28
C ASP A 94 9.64 14.19 4.02
N GLU A 95 8.35 14.04 3.71
CA GLU A 95 7.47 13.10 4.39
C GLU A 95 7.48 11.72 3.71
N TYR A 96 7.49 11.69 2.40
CA TYR A 96 7.30 10.44 1.64
C TYR A 96 8.52 9.98 0.85
N GLY A 97 9.57 10.76 0.78
CA GLY A 97 10.75 10.44 -0.02
C GLY A 97 11.39 9.11 0.35
N GLN A 98 11.54 8.84 1.64
CA GLN A 98 12.14 7.58 2.11
C GLN A 98 11.25 6.38 1.78
N LEU A 99 9.95 6.51 1.98
CA LEU A 99 9.00 5.45 1.67
C LEU A 99 8.98 5.16 0.17
N ALA A 100 9.00 6.21 -0.65
CA ALA A 100 9.03 6.06 -2.12
C ALA A 100 10.29 5.32 -2.56
N GLY A 101 11.45 5.70 -2.02
CA GLY A 101 12.72 5.04 -2.33
C GLY A 101 12.73 3.58 -1.92
N GLU A 102 12.20 3.27 -0.74
CA GLU A 102 12.12 1.89 -0.26
C GLU A 102 11.20 1.04 -1.14
N MET A 103 10.05 1.56 -1.50
CA MET A 103 9.11 0.84 -2.35
C MET A 103 9.68 0.62 -3.75
N GLU A 104 10.39 1.61 -4.28
CA GLU A 104 11.05 1.48 -5.58
C GLU A 104 12.05 0.34 -5.58
N ARG A 105 12.86 0.24 -4.52
CA ARG A 105 13.82 -0.85 -4.37
C ARG A 105 13.13 -2.21 -4.30
N ARG A 106 12.03 -2.30 -3.56
CA ARG A 106 11.27 -3.55 -3.44
C ARG A 106 10.59 -3.95 -4.74
N ALA A 107 10.05 -2.98 -5.46
CA ALA A 107 9.42 -3.22 -6.77
C ALA A 107 10.47 -3.70 -7.78
N ASP A 108 11.64 -3.09 -7.78
CA ASP A 108 12.76 -3.46 -8.64
C ASP A 108 13.23 -4.89 -8.37
N LYS A 109 13.38 -5.23 -7.09
CA LYS A 109 13.78 -6.57 -6.68
C LYS A 109 12.76 -7.62 -7.08
N ALA A 110 11.48 -7.32 -6.93
CA ALA A 110 10.40 -8.22 -7.33
C ALA A 110 10.39 -8.44 -8.83
N ALA A 111 10.62 -7.39 -9.63
CA ALA A 111 10.70 -7.47 -11.08
C ALA A 111 11.89 -8.34 -11.51
N ARG A 112 13.03 -8.20 -10.84
CA ARG A 112 14.21 -9.03 -11.14
C ARG A 112 13.98 -10.50 -10.82
N ARG A 113 13.31 -10.80 -9.70
CA ARG A 113 12.97 -12.19 -9.35
C ARG A 113 12.05 -12.81 -10.40
N LYS A 114 11.05 -12.07 -10.83
CA LYS A 114 10.10 -12.54 -11.84
C LYS A 114 10.82 -12.82 -13.16
N ALA A 115 11.71 -11.93 -13.57
CA ALA A 115 12.50 -12.12 -14.79
C ALA A 115 13.40 -13.36 -14.69
N ALA A 116 14.02 -13.58 -13.53
CA ALA A 116 14.86 -14.74 -13.30
C ALA A 116 14.07 -16.05 -13.34
N GLU A 117 12.87 -16.06 -12.75
CA GLU A 117 11.98 -17.22 -12.79
C GLU A 117 11.53 -17.55 -14.21
N ILE A 118 11.18 -16.54 -14.99
CA ILE A 118 10.81 -16.71 -16.39
C ILE A 118 11.99 -17.26 -17.19
N GLY A 119 13.19 -16.73 -16.94
CA GLY A 119 14.42 -17.22 -17.57
C GLY A 119 14.68 -18.69 -17.29
N ARG A 120 14.49 -19.11 -16.03
CA ARG A 120 14.67 -20.52 -15.66
C ARG A 120 13.63 -21.43 -16.32
N ALA A 121 12.42 -20.95 -16.46
CA ALA A 121 11.34 -21.73 -17.06
C ALA A 121 11.62 -22.07 -18.53
N HIS A 122 12.47 -21.31 -19.19
CA HIS A 122 12.83 -21.54 -20.58
C HIS A 122 14.04 -22.44 -20.76
N VAL A 123 14.67 -22.80 -19.68
CA VAL A 123 15.79 -23.75 -19.71
C VAL A 123 15.28 -25.17 -19.51
#